data_4145ee386c667ace21769649489a950c
#
_entry.id   4145ee386c667ace21769649489a950c
#
_cell.length_a   1.000
_cell.length_b   1.000
_cell.length_c   1.000
_cell.angle_alpha   90.00
_cell.angle_beta   90.00
_cell.angle_gamma   90.00
#
_symmetry.space_group_name_H-M   'P 1'
#
loop_
_entity.id
_entity.type
_entity.pdbx_description
1 polymer ?
#
loop_
_entity_poly.entity_id
_entity_poly.type
_entity_poly.pdbx_seq_one_letter_code
_entity_poly.pdbx_strand_id
1 'polypeptide(L)'
;AASDVYKRQKLNNRYAKEYERTIHEVTDRLREENIFLLKENELDEEQQAFVSDFFRRQLSGFVSPVWLSAVKQLTEATDENIYLAVKMQVSEARKVSATRKLPSRTDYALIELPVSVCGRFIRLPDREERSYLMYLDDVIRFCLPMIFSGMEYDCFEAYAFKFTKDAEMEIDNDLRN
;
A
#
# COMPACT_ATOMS: atom_id res chain seq x y z
N ALA A 1 14.16 -17.08 -26.49
CA ALA A 1 13.56 -15.76 -26.19
C ALA A 1 12.08 -15.87 -25.79
N ALA A 2 11.12 -16.17 -26.69
CA ALA A 2 9.70 -16.26 -26.36
C ALA A 2 9.38 -17.43 -25.39
N SER A 3 10.02 -18.57 -25.55
CA SER A 3 9.92 -19.75 -24.66
C SER A 3 10.36 -19.42 -23.23
N ASP A 4 11.38 -18.60 -23.05
CA ASP A 4 11.93 -18.27 -21.74
C ASP A 4 11.05 -17.27 -20.99
N VAL A 5 10.46 -16.32 -21.70
CA VAL A 5 9.45 -15.38 -21.14
C VAL A 5 8.23 -16.18 -20.66
N TYR A 6 7.72 -17.09 -21.47
CA TYR A 6 6.59 -17.95 -21.10
C TYR A 6 6.88 -18.82 -19.87
N LYS A 7 8.07 -19.43 -19.80
CA LYS A 7 8.49 -20.22 -18.63
C LYS A 7 8.60 -19.37 -17.37
N ARG A 8 9.19 -18.18 -17.46
CA ARG A 8 9.27 -17.22 -16.32
C ARG A 8 7.89 -16.81 -15.86
N GLN A 9 6.99 -16.47 -16.77
CA GLN A 9 5.63 -16.08 -16.43
C GLN A 9 4.84 -17.21 -15.76
N LYS A 10 4.97 -18.45 -16.25
CA LYS A 10 4.37 -19.63 -15.64
C LYS A 10 4.92 -19.90 -14.22
N LEU A 11 6.23 -19.71 -14.04
CA LEU A 11 6.89 -19.87 -12.75
C LEU A 11 6.43 -18.80 -11.77
N ASN A 12 6.38 -17.52 -12.19
CA ASN A 12 5.90 -16.41 -11.36
C ASN A 12 4.43 -16.62 -10.94
N ASN A 13 3.57 -17.08 -11.84
CA ASN A 13 2.17 -17.36 -11.52
C ASN A 13 2.04 -18.51 -10.50
N ARG A 14 2.92 -19.51 -10.58
CA ARG A 14 2.95 -20.59 -9.60
C ARG A 14 3.38 -20.09 -8.23
N TYR A 15 4.44 -19.29 -8.15
CA TYR A 15 4.90 -18.69 -6.89
C TYR A 15 3.84 -17.77 -6.28
N ALA A 16 3.15 -16.97 -7.07
CA ALA A 16 2.07 -16.11 -6.59
C ALA A 16 0.94 -16.93 -5.94
N LYS A 17 0.51 -18.02 -6.57
CA LYS A 17 -0.51 -18.92 -6.03
C LYS A 17 -0.05 -19.64 -4.76
N GLU A 18 1.19 -20.10 -4.71
CA GLU A 18 1.77 -20.73 -3.52
C GLU A 18 1.88 -19.74 -2.37
N TYR A 19 2.27 -18.50 -2.67
CA TYR A 19 2.32 -17.41 -1.69
C TYR A 19 0.93 -17.11 -1.11
N GLU A 20 -0.09 -16.91 -1.96
CA GLU A 20 -1.47 -16.67 -1.53
C GLU A 20 -1.98 -17.80 -0.64
N ARG A 21 -1.75 -19.06 -1.04
CA ARG A 21 -2.15 -20.22 -0.24
C ARG A 21 -1.49 -20.21 1.14
N THR A 22 -0.17 -19.96 1.20
CA THR A 22 0.56 -19.93 2.46
C THR A 22 0.07 -18.81 3.37
N ILE A 23 -0.22 -17.62 2.82
CA ILE A 23 -0.79 -16.51 3.59
C ILE A 23 -2.17 -16.87 4.15
N HIS A 24 -3.02 -17.55 3.38
CA HIS A 24 -4.31 -18.04 3.87
C HIS A 24 -4.14 -19.05 5.00
N GLU A 25 -3.24 -20.02 4.84
CA GLU A 25 -2.95 -21.02 5.89
C GLU A 25 -2.45 -20.34 7.18
N VAL A 26 -1.55 -19.37 7.09
CA VAL A 26 -1.06 -18.60 8.24
C VAL A 26 -2.20 -17.82 8.90
N THR A 27 -3.04 -17.16 8.11
CA THR A 27 -4.17 -16.37 8.61
C THR A 27 -5.18 -17.27 9.34
N ASP A 28 -5.45 -18.46 8.82
CA ASP A 28 -6.36 -19.43 9.46
C ASP A 28 -5.78 -19.94 10.77
N ARG A 29 -4.47 -20.22 10.81
CA ARG A 29 -3.78 -20.60 12.06
C ARG A 29 -3.80 -19.50 13.11
N LEU A 30 -3.61 -18.25 12.73
CA LEU A 30 -3.75 -17.12 13.65
C LEU A 30 -5.16 -17.04 14.24
N ARG A 31 -6.19 -17.27 13.44
CA ARG A 31 -7.60 -17.31 13.92
C ARG A 31 -7.86 -18.42 14.93
N GLU A 32 -7.25 -19.58 14.76
CA GLU A 32 -7.32 -20.68 15.75
C GLU A 32 -6.75 -20.25 17.12
N GLU A 33 -5.78 -19.33 17.14
CA GLU A 33 -5.17 -18.73 18.34
C GLU A 33 -5.87 -17.42 18.78
N ASN A 34 -7.09 -17.15 18.29
CA ASN A 34 -7.84 -15.91 18.56
C ASN A 34 -7.13 -14.62 18.10
N ILE A 35 -6.28 -14.71 17.09
CA ILE A 35 -5.61 -13.54 16.46
C ILE A 35 -6.20 -13.32 15.08
N PHE A 36 -6.79 -12.14 14.86
CA PHE A 36 -7.47 -11.79 13.64
C PHE A 36 -6.68 -10.70 12.90
N LEU A 37 -6.17 -11.02 11.71
CA LEU A 37 -5.53 -10.06 10.82
C LEU A 37 -6.61 -9.49 9.90
N LEU A 38 -6.94 -8.22 10.09
CA LEU A 38 -8.00 -7.52 9.36
C LEU A 38 -7.45 -6.71 8.20
N LYS A 39 -8.19 -6.70 7.10
CA LYS A 39 -7.98 -5.79 5.97
C LYS A 39 -8.81 -4.50 6.16
N GLU A 40 -8.50 -3.48 5.35
CA GLU A 40 -9.16 -2.17 5.41
C GLU A 40 -10.70 -2.22 5.21
N ASN A 41 -11.19 -3.23 4.51
CA ASN A 41 -12.63 -3.41 4.23
C ASN A 41 -13.34 -4.36 5.21
N GLU A 42 -12.64 -4.87 6.23
CA GLU A 42 -13.18 -5.80 7.23
C GLU A 42 -13.44 -5.14 8.59
N LEU A 43 -13.23 -3.83 8.70
CA LEU A 43 -13.38 -3.09 9.93
C LEU A 43 -14.84 -2.75 10.23
N ASP A 44 -15.27 -2.99 11.46
CA ASP A 44 -16.52 -2.45 11.97
C ASP A 44 -16.40 -0.96 12.36
N GLU A 45 -17.51 -0.32 12.73
CA GLU A 45 -17.55 1.14 13.00
C GLU A 45 -16.59 1.57 14.11
N GLU A 46 -16.46 0.77 15.18
CA GLU A 46 -15.57 1.09 16.29
C GLU A 46 -14.10 0.95 15.88
N GLN A 47 -13.77 -0.09 15.12
CA GLN A 47 -12.44 -0.30 14.56
C GLN A 47 -12.08 0.81 13.56
N GLN A 48 -13.02 1.22 12.72
CA GLN A 48 -12.84 2.34 11.79
C GLN A 48 -12.55 3.65 12.55
N ALA A 49 -13.29 3.91 13.62
CA ALA A 49 -13.07 5.08 14.46
C ALA A 49 -11.68 5.04 15.13
N PHE A 50 -11.28 3.88 15.65
CA PHE A 50 -9.96 3.68 16.23
C PHE A 50 -8.85 3.93 15.20
N VAL A 51 -8.93 3.32 14.03
CA VAL A 51 -7.92 3.45 12.97
C VAL A 51 -7.81 4.91 12.49
N SER A 52 -8.94 5.58 12.34
CA SER A 52 -8.98 7.00 11.95
C SER A 52 -8.32 7.90 13.01
N ASP A 53 -8.57 7.65 14.29
CA ASP A 53 -7.98 8.40 15.39
C ASP A 53 -6.48 8.11 15.53
N PHE A 54 -6.09 6.84 15.43
CA PHE A 54 -4.69 6.42 15.41
C PHE A 54 -3.90 7.12 14.29
N PHE A 55 -4.45 7.12 13.07
CA PHE A 55 -3.84 7.82 11.95
C PHE A 55 -3.64 9.31 12.26
N ARG A 56 -4.70 10.01 12.68
CA ARG A 56 -4.64 11.45 12.95
C ARG A 56 -3.61 11.81 14.01
N ARG A 57 -3.55 11.03 15.09
CA ARG A 57 -2.69 11.35 16.24
C ARG A 57 -1.25 10.89 16.07
N GLN A 58 -1.02 9.76 15.42
CA GLN A 58 0.29 9.12 15.42
C GLN A 58 0.96 9.04 14.05
N LEU A 59 0.21 9.00 12.96
CA LEU A 59 0.77 8.77 11.62
C LEU A 59 0.73 9.97 10.69
N SER A 60 -0.24 10.86 10.83
CA SER A 60 -0.47 11.95 9.86
C SER A 60 0.74 12.86 9.64
N GLY A 61 1.55 13.08 10.67
CA GLY A 61 2.79 13.87 10.58
C GLY A 61 3.94 13.18 9.84
N PHE A 62 3.84 11.87 9.60
CA PHE A 62 4.87 11.06 8.95
C PHE A 62 4.47 10.57 7.57
N VAL A 63 3.25 10.90 7.13
CA VAL A 63 2.71 10.48 5.83
C VAL A 63 2.66 11.68 4.90
N SER A 64 3.53 11.69 3.90
CA SER A 64 3.62 12.75 2.90
C SER A 64 3.54 12.17 1.50
N PRO A 65 2.38 12.28 0.83
CA PRO A 65 2.25 11.81 -0.54
C PRO A 65 3.14 12.59 -1.50
N VAL A 66 3.82 11.89 -2.39
CA VAL A 66 4.60 12.46 -3.49
C VAL A 66 3.88 12.20 -4.80
N TRP A 67 3.52 13.25 -5.52
CA TRP A 67 2.87 13.12 -6.82
C TRP A 67 3.80 12.54 -7.86
N LEU A 68 3.29 11.64 -8.70
CA LEU A 68 4.10 11.01 -9.74
C LEU A 68 4.65 12.03 -10.76
N SER A 69 3.96 13.14 -10.97
CA SER A 69 4.43 14.27 -11.78
C SER A 69 5.65 14.98 -11.19
N ALA A 70 5.90 14.83 -9.89
CA ALA A 70 7.02 15.43 -9.15
C ALA A 70 8.15 14.43 -8.85
N VAL A 71 8.11 13.24 -9.42
CA VAL A 71 8.99 12.07 -9.13
C VAL A 71 10.48 12.33 -9.40
N LYS A 72 10.87 13.42 -10.04
CA LYS A 72 12.30 13.80 -10.11
C LYS A 72 12.99 13.92 -8.74
N GLN A 73 12.22 13.93 -7.65
CA GLN A 73 12.69 13.94 -6.27
C GLN A 73 12.84 12.55 -5.64
N LEU A 74 12.44 11.48 -6.33
CA LEU A 74 12.55 10.09 -5.82
C LEU A 74 13.98 9.50 -5.90
N THR A 75 14.98 10.29 -6.28
CA THR A 75 16.39 9.87 -6.27
C THR A 75 16.93 9.54 -4.87
N GLU A 76 16.19 9.88 -3.82
CA GLU A 76 16.50 9.54 -2.42
C GLU A 76 15.77 8.30 -1.89
N ALA A 77 15.01 7.59 -2.74
CA ALA A 77 14.37 6.34 -2.33
C ALA A 77 15.43 5.33 -1.89
N THR A 78 15.35 4.90 -0.64
CA THR A 78 16.27 3.91 -0.09
C THR A 78 15.72 2.50 -0.33
N ASP A 79 16.59 1.53 -0.58
CA ASP A 79 16.24 0.13 -0.87
C ASP A 79 15.49 -0.58 0.27
N GLU A 80 15.50 0.00 1.47
CA GLU A 80 14.88 -0.56 2.66
C GLU A 80 13.43 -0.12 2.87
N ASN A 81 13.01 0.98 2.23
CA ASN A 81 11.69 1.56 2.46
C ASN A 81 10.61 0.86 1.65
N ILE A 82 9.43 0.78 2.24
CA ILE A 82 8.23 0.27 1.60
C ILE A 82 7.36 1.45 1.19
N TYR A 83 6.91 1.42 -0.04
CA TYR A 83 6.06 2.46 -0.62
C TYR A 83 4.70 1.90 -0.99
N LEU A 84 3.69 2.75 -0.91
CA LEU A 84 2.35 2.50 -1.42
C LEU A 84 2.17 3.32 -2.70
N ALA A 85 1.99 2.65 -3.83
CA ALA A 85 1.59 3.30 -5.08
C ALA A 85 0.09 3.48 -5.06
N VAL A 86 -0.36 4.73 -5.13
CA VAL A 86 -1.78 5.11 -5.06
C VAL A 86 -2.23 5.63 -6.41
N LYS A 87 -3.30 5.03 -6.92
CA LYS A 87 -4.08 5.54 -8.05
C LYS A 87 -5.37 6.13 -7.52
N MET A 88 -5.72 7.33 -7.95
CA MET A 88 -6.91 8.04 -7.50
C MET A 88 -7.68 8.66 -8.65
N GLN A 89 -8.98 8.64 -8.53
CA GLN A 89 -9.88 9.17 -9.55
C GLN A 89 -11.23 9.59 -8.95
N VAL A 90 -12.00 10.35 -9.72
CA VAL A 90 -13.40 10.67 -9.39
C VAL A 90 -14.28 9.58 -9.96
N SER A 91 -15.11 8.96 -9.12
CA SER A 91 -16.06 7.93 -9.57
C SER A 91 -17.11 8.50 -10.53
N GLU A 92 -17.62 7.66 -11.42
CA GLU A 92 -18.67 8.06 -12.34
C GLU A 92 -19.95 8.50 -11.59
N ALA A 93 -20.28 7.83 -10.48
CA ALA A 93 -21.42 8.19 -9.65
C ALA A 93 -21.31 9.63 -9.11
N ARG A 94 -20.13 10.03 -8.67
CA ARG A 94 -19.87 11.39 -8.20
C ARG A 94 -19.87 12.41 -9.33
N LYS A 95 -19.37 12.07 -10.51
CA LYS A 95 -19.42 12.95 -11.69
C LYS A 95 -20.85 13.27 -12.10
N VAL A 96 -21.75 12.28 -12.05
CA VAL A 96 -23.17 12.44 -12.40
C VAL A 96 -23.92 13.27 -11.36
N SER A 97 -23.63 13.10 -10.06
CA SER A 97 -24.32 13.79 -8.97
C SER A 97 -23.81 15.20 -8.69
N ALA A 98 -22.67 15.58 -9.25
CA ALA A 98 -22.06 16.88 -8.99
C ALA A 98 -22.79 18.01 -9.73
N THR A 99 -22.97 19.14 -9.05
CA THR A 99 -23.54 20.37 -9.62
C THR A 99 -22.59 21.08 -10.61
N ARG A 100 -21.32 20.73 -10.59
CA ARG A 100 -20.29 21.21 -11.51
C ARG A 100 -19.58 20.05 -12.21
N LYS A 101 -19.02 20.31 -13.40
CA LYS A 101 -18.23 19.32 -14.11
C LYS A 101 -16.95 19.01 -13.33
N LEU A 102 -16.84 17.79 -12.81
CA LEU A 102 -15.63 17.30 -12.15
C LEU A 102 -14.59 16.80 -13.17
N PRO A 103 -13.29 16.89 -12.85
CA PRO A 103 -12.25 16.41 -13.74
C PRO A 103 -12.36 14.89 -13.94
N SER A 104 -12.22 14.46 -15.19
CA SER A 104 -12.20 13.04 -15.56
C SER A 104 -10.76 12.54 -15.70
N ARG A 105 -9.90 12.86 -14.71
CA ARG A 105 -8.49 12.45 -14.74
C ARG A 105 -8.21 11.39 -13.70
N THR A 106 -7.22 10.57 -13.99
CA THR A 106 -6.58 9.67 -13.03
C THR A 106 -5.26 10.27 -12.60
N ASP A 107 -5.04 10.36 -11.32
CA ASP A 107 -3.78 10.85 -10.75
C ASP A 107 -3.11 9.74 -9.93
N TYR A 108 -1.80 9.88 -9.75
CA TYR A 108 -0.98 8.91 -9.08
C TYR A 108 -0.07 9.57 -8.04
N ALA A 109 0.08 8.93 -6.90
CA ALA A 109 0.99 9.36 -5.86
C ALA A 109 1.74 8.16 -5.26
N LEU A 110 2.87 8.44 -4.61
CA LEU A 110 3.61 7.49 -3.81
C LEU A 110 3.56 7.94 -2.36
N ILE A 111 3.35 7.00 -1.45
CA ILE A 111 3.41 7.21 -0.01
C ILE A 111 4.48 6.27 0.54
N GLU A 112 5.49 6.81 1.20
CA GLU A 112 6.41 6.02 2.00
C GLU A 112 5.69 5.56 3.27
N LEU A 113 5.72 4.26 3.56
CA LEU A 113 5.12 3.72 4.77
C LEU A 113 6.02 4.03 5.98
N PRO A 114 5.52 4.67 7.04
CA PRO A 114 6.31 5.04 8.21
C PRO A 114 6.57 3.83 9.14
N VAL A 115 7.18 2.77 8.61
CA VAL A 115 7.45 1.52 9.32
C VAL A 115 8.37 1.74 10.53
N SER A 116 9.30 2.68 10.44
CA SER A 116 10.20 3.02 11.54
C SER A 116 9.49 3.65 12.74
N VAL A 117 8.30 4.23 12.53
CA VAL A 117 7.52 4.90 13.58
C VAL A 117 6.66 3.91 14.35
N CYS A 118 5.99 3.00 13.67
CA CYS A 118 4.97 2.14 14.29
C CYS A 118 5.09 0.65 13.94
N GLY A 119 6.11 0.26 13.17
CA GLY A 119 6.27 -1.11 12.67
C GLY A 119 5.30 -1.44 11.53
N ARG A 120 5.28 -2.73 11.17
CA ARG A 120 4.46 -3.24 10.06
C ARG A 120 3.03 -3.61 10.48
N PHE A 121 2.80 -3.84 11.78
CA PHE A 121 1.53 -4.28 12.32
C PHE A 121 1.02 -3.28 13.33
N ILE A 122 -0.24 -2.93 13.20
CA ILE A 122 -0.97 -2.09 14.14
C ILE A 122 -1.94 -2.98 14.90
N ARG A 123 -1.87 -2.92 16.23
CA ARG A 123 -2.81 -3.63 17.11
C ARG A 123 -4.02 -2.76 17.37
N LEU A 124 -5.19 -3.29 17.07
CA LEU A 124 -6.47 -2.70 17.43
C LEU A 124 -6.86 -3.14 18.85
N PRO A 125 -7.85 -2.49 19.48
CA PRO A 125 -8.35 -2.92 20.79
C PRO A 125 -8.83 -4.38 20.76
N ASP A 126 -8.41 -5.15 21.75
CA ASP A 126 -8.86 -6.54 21.93
C ASP A 126 -10.33 -6.57 22.35
N ARG A 127 -11.03 -7.65 21.99
CA ARG A 127 -12.43 -7.91 22.38
C ARG A 127 -12.61 -9.38 22.73
N GLU A 128 -13.16 -9.68 23.89
CA GLU A 128 -13.52 -11.05 24.30
C GLU A 128 -12.40 -12.07 24.06
N GLU A 129 -11.20 -11.80 24.55
CA GLU A 129 -10.01 -12.65 24.36
C GLU A 129 -9.51 -12.77 22.90
N ARG A 130 -10.05 -11.97 21.99
CA ARG A 130 -9.60 -11.88 20.59
C ARG A 130 -8.71 -10.68 20.39
N SER A 131 -7.57 -10.90 19.77
CA SER A 131 -6.64 -9.86 19.34
C SER A 131 -6.82 -9.52 17.87
N TYR A 132 -6.83 -8.23 17.55
CA TYR A 132 -7.01 -7.75 16.20
C TYR A 132 -5.77 -6.98 15.74
N LEU A 133 -5.29 -7.32 14.56
CA LEU A 133 -4.12 -6.72 13.93
C LEU A 133 -4.46 -6.24 12.52
N MET A 134 -3.78 -5.20 12.08
CA MET A 134 -3.76 -4.75 10.68
C MET A 134 -2.33 -4.58 10.20
N TYR A 135 -2.08 -4.84 8.92
CA TYR A 135 -0.89 -4.32 8.27
C TYR A 135 -0.94 -2.78 8.22
N LEU A 136 0.20 -2.15 8.39
CA LEU A 136 0.32 -0.69 8.20
C LEU A 136 -0.19 -0.26 6.82
N ASP A 137 0.08 -1.07 5.79
CA ASP A 137 -0.43 -0.89 4.42
C ASP A 137 -1.94 -0.70 4.41
N ASP A 138 -2.68 -1.57 5.12
CA ASP A 138 -4.15 -1.54 5.18
C ASP A 138 -4.65 -0.38 6.02
N VAL A 139 -3.93 0.02 7.07
CA VAL A 139 -4.23 1.24 7.82
C VAL A 139 -4.14 2.47 6.92
N ILE A 140 -3.08 2.59 6.13
CA ILE A 140 -2.92 3.71 5.19
C ILE A 140 -3.98 3.64 4.09
N ARG A 141 -4.29 2.45 3.53
CA ARG A 141 -5.37 2.30 2.53
C ARG A 141 -6.71 2.78 3.05
N PHE A 142 -7.06 2.40 4.27
CA PHE A 142 -8.28 2.87 4.92
C PHE A 142 -8.31 4.40 5.05
N CYS A 143 -7.16 5.01 5.31
CA CYS A 143 -7.03 6.46 5.54
C CYS A 143 -6.81 7.29 4.25
N LEU A 144 -6.74 6.68 3.07
CA LEU A 144 -6.52 7.42 1.81
C LEU A 144 -7.53 8.56 1.57
N PRO A 145 -8.84 8.38 1.82
CA PRO A 145 -9.79 9.49 1.72
C PRO A 145 -9.47 10.67 2.65
N MET A 146 -8.88 10.39 3.80
CA MET A 146 -8.46 11.39 4.79
C MET A 146 -7.15 12.07 4.37
N ILE A 147 -6.18 11.30 3.87
CA ILE A 147 -4.89 11.79 3.38
C ILE A 147 -5.08 12.77 2.22
N PHE A 148 -6.01 12.45 1.31
CA PHE A 148 -6.34 13.27 0.15
C PHE A 148 -7.60 14.11 0.36
N SER A 149 -7.95 14.41 1.62
CA SER A 149 -9.08 15.26 1.95
C SER A 149 -8.89 16.67 1.38
N GLY A 150 -9.97 17.27 0.88
CA GLY A 150 -9.90 18.56 0.17
C GLY A 150 -9.60 18.42 -1.33
N MET A 151 -9.27 17.23 -1.81
CA MET A 151 -9.22 16.89 -3.23
C MET A 151 -10.52 16.22 -3.66
N GLU A 152 -10.79 16.22 -4.97
CA GLU A 152 -12.08 15.75 -5.49
C GLU A 152 -12.16 14.23 -5.69
N TYR A 153 -11.13 13.48 -5.29
CA TYR A 153 -11.08 12.02 -5.46
C TYR A 153 -11.93 11.30 -4.43
N ASP A 154 -12.59 10.23 -4.86
CA ASP A 154 -13.40 9.33 -4.03
C ASP A 154 -13.19 7.85 -4.35
N CYS A 155 -12.35 7.53 -5.33
CA CYS A 155 -11.98 6.18 -5.70
C CYS A 155 -10.46 6.02 -5.64
N PHE A 156 -10.01 5.04 -4.83
CA PHE A 156 -8.59 4.80 -4.55
C PHE A 156 -8.26 3.34 -4.77
N GLU A 157 -7.13 3.09 -5.42
CA GLU A 157 -6.47 1.78 -5.49
C GLU A 157 -5.03 1.97 -5.01
N ALA A 158 -4.52 1.05 -4.18
CA ALA A 158 -3.17 1.18 -3.66
C ALA A 158 -2.47 -0.16 -3.49
N TYR A 159 -1.21 -0.23 -3.90
CA TYR A 159 -0.37 -1.42 -3.87
C TYR A 159 0.98 -1.13 -3.23
N ALA A 160 1.40 -2.00 -2.32
CA ALA A 160 2.70 -1.89 -1.67
C ALA A 160 3.81 -2.45 -2.58
N PHE A 161 4.96 -1.77 -2.60
CA PHE A 161 6.14 -2.21 -3.33
C PHE A 161 7.43 -1.70 -2.66
N LYS A 162 8.55 -2.29 -3.04
CA LYS A 162 9.90 -1.83 -2.68
C LYS A 162 10.68 -1.51 -3.94
N PHE A 163 11.53 -0.50 -3.85
CA PHE A 163 12.59 -0.32 -4.83
C PHE A 163 13.77 -1.24 -4.48
N THR A 164 14.29 -1.93 -5.47
CA THR A 164 15.60 -2.59 -5.39
C THR A 164 16.52 -1.87 -6.37
N LYS A 165 17.65 -1.36 -5.88
CA LYS A 165 18.71 -0.91 -6.78
C LYS A 165 19.31 -2.14 -7.43
N ASP A 166 19.20 -2.25 -8.74
CA ASP A 166 20.10 -3.12 -9.49
C ASP A 166 21.51 -2.59 -9.23
N ALA A 167 22.41 -3.49 -8.78
CA ALA A 167 23.83 -3.18 -8.79
C ALA A 167 24.18 -2.90 -10.26
N GLU A 168 24.38 -1.64 -10.62
CA GLU A 168 25.02 -1.30 -11.87
C GLU A 168 26.38 -1.96 -11.82
N MET A 169 26.59 -3.00 -12.64
CA MET A 169 27.91 -3.45 -12.96
C MET A 169 28.56 -2.29 -13.73
N GLU A 170 29.38 -1.52 -13.03
CA GLU A 170 30.37 -0.67 -13.69
C GLU A 170 31.22 -1.60 -14.54
N ILE A 171 30.92 -1.65 -15.83
CA ILE A 171 31.85 -2.22 -16.80
C ILE A 171 32.98 -1.21 -16.87
N ASP A 172 34.03 -1.47 -16.10
CA ASP A 172 35.29 -0.77 -16.19
C ASP A 172 35.71 -0.74 -17.67
N ASN A 173 35.65 0.45 -18.24
CA ASN A 173 36.18 0.78 -19.54
C ASN A 173 37.72 0.87 -19.49
N ASP A 174 38.37 -0.15 -18.95
CA ASP A 174 39.85 -0.32 -18.96
C ASP A 174 40.31 -1.18 -20.14
N LEU A 175 39.88 -0.81 -21.34
CA LEU A 175 40.50 -1.29 -22.56
C LEU A 175 40.81 -0.12 -23.49
N ARG A 176 41.68 0.78 -23.05
CA ARG A 176 42.47 1.65 -23.96
C ARG A 176 43.89 1.72 -23.46
N ASN A 177 44.73 0.77 -23.95
CA ASN A 177 46.09 0.98 -24.36
C ASN A 177 46.51 -0.12 -25.34
#